data_bd4dd60a4165af937e924f19426c78cd
#
_entry.id   bd4dd60a4165af937e924f19426c78cd
#
_cell.length_a   1.000
_cell.length_b   1.000
_cell.length_c   1.000
_cell.angle_alpha   90.00
_cell.angle_beta   90.00
_cell.angle_gamma   90.00
#
_symmetry.space_group_name_H-M   'P 1'
#
loop_
_entity.id
_entity.type
_entity.pdbx_description
1 polymer ?
#
loop_
_entity_poly.entity_id
_entity_poly.type
_entity_poly.pdbx_seq_one_letter_code
_entity_poly.pdbx_strand_id
1 'polypeptide(L)'
;MFLQINRTSELARVFGIDFFSVLSRGSQYRVESMLLRLAHTQNYLAISPGSQQVASQPAMECQPLVMEPESGFYADPVVVLDFQSLYPSMIIAYNLCFSTCLGKVAPSKANTLGVSSFSPDPSVLKRVKNEILLTPNGVMYVSSKVRKGIMPRLLEEILSTRIMVKQALKRLFPSQKILHRIFNARQLALKLIANVTYGYTAAGFSGRMPCAELADSIVQCGRSTLEKAISFVNAHDKWKAKVIYGDTDSLFVLLKGRTVKESFQIGNEIASAITAMNPNPATLKMEKVSHPCFILTKKRYVGYSYESPEQSEPVFDAKGIETVRRDTCGAVSKTLENSLRLFFEHQNISELKAYLQRQWTRILSGRVSLQDFVFAKEVRLGTYCTRSSSSLPPAAIVATKAMRADPRAEPRYAERIPYVVIHGEPGACLIDMVVDPLELLAMDSPFRLNDLYYINKQIIPALQRVFGLVGADLNRWFIELPRPIREAFAKRPFSAPNAQRTRIDYYCLSKHCTLG
;
A
#
# COMPACT_ATOMS: atom_id res chain seq x y z
N MET A 1 -20.01 13.55 6.76
CA MET A 1 -19.56 14.95 6.83
C MET A 1 -18.99 15.33 8.21
N PHE A 2 -19.72 15.26 9.32
CA PHE A 2 -19.22 15.63 10.66
C PHE A 2 -17.95 14.88 11.13
N LEU A 3 -17.83 13.59 10.82
CA LEU A 3 -16.64 12.77 11.16
C LEU A 3 -15.37 13.27 10.46
N GLN A 4 -15.49 13.75 9.22
CA GLN A 4 -14.38 14.29 8.46
C GLN A 4 -13.93 15.65 8.99
N ILE A 5 -14.88 16.52 9.40
CA ILE A 5 -14.57 17.84 9.98
C ILE A 5 -13.75 17.68 11.25
N ASN A 6 -14.19 16.84 12.18
CA ASN A 6 -13.47 16.61 13.43
C ASN A 6 -12.06 16.05 13.19
N ARG A 7 -11.92 15.08 12.29
CA ARG A 7 -10.62 14.53 11.92
C ARG A 7 -9.70 15.59 11.32
N THR A 8 -10.19 16.39 10.38
CA THR A 8 -9.42 17.46 9.74
C THR A 8 -9.04 18.54 10.73
N SER A 9 -9.92 18.91 11.67
CA SER A 9 -9.63 19.85 12.74
C SER A 9 -8.50 19.36 13.65
N GLU A 10 -8.50 18.07 14.04
CA GLU A 10 -7.41 17.52 14.85
C GLU A 10 -6.09 17.39 14.06
N LEU A 11 -6.14 17.13 12.75
CA LEU A 11 -4.98 17.21 11.88
C LEU A 11 -4.41 18.63 11.85
N ALA A 12 -5.26 19.65 11.68
CA ALA A 12 -4.87 21.07 11.70
C ALA A 12 -4.17 21.45 13.02
N ARG A 13 -4.71 21.01 14.16
CA ARG A 13 -4.12 21.21 15.49
C ARG A 13 -2.75 20.57 15.64
N VAL A 14 -2.62 19.29 15.24
CA VAL A 14 -1.34 18.56 15.36
C VAL A 14 -0.27 19.19 14.49
N PHE A 15 -0.59 19.56 13.26
CA PHE A 15 0.38 20.16 12.34
C PHE A 15 0.60 21.66 12.57
N GLY A 16 -0.31 22.31 13.32
CA GLY A 16 -0.29 23.77 13.56
C GLY A 16 -0.45 24.58 12.27
N ILE A 17 -1.34 24.14 11.39
CA ILE A 17 -1.74 24.81 10.15
C ILE A 17 -3.24 25.04 10.15
N ASP A 18 -3.73 25.92 9.29
CA ASP A 18 -5.15 26.16 9.19
C ASP A 18 -5.91 24.98 8.58
N PHE A 19 -7.23 24.95 8.84
CA PHE A 19 -8.11 23.85 8.41
C PHE A 19 -8.14 23.68 6.89
N PHE A 20 -8.16 24.79 6.15
CA PHE A 20 -8.20 24.74 4.69
C PHE A 20 -6.89 24.20 4.10
N SER A 21 -5.76 24.56 4.69
CA SER A 21 -4.45 24.02 4.29
C SER A 21 -4.35 22.50 4.48
N VAL A 22 -5.02 21.92 5.48
CA VAL A 22 -5.10 20.44 5.61
C VAL A 22 -5.80 19.81 4.42
N LEU A 23 -6.80 20.47 3.84
CA LEU A 23 -7.58 19.96 2.72
C LEU A 23 -6.92 20.21 1.36
N SER A 24 -6.30 21.40 1.19
CA SER A 24 -5.78 21.87 -0.10
C SER A 24 -4.29 21.62 -0.33
N ARG A 25 -3.50 21.49 0.75
CA ARG A 25 -2.05 21.31 0.67
C ARG A 25 -1.65 19.83 0.86
N GLY A 26 -0.57 19.44 0.19
CA GLY A 26 -0.02 18.08 0.30
C GLY A 26 0.71 17.81 1.62
N SER A 27 1.18 16.58 1.79
CA SER A 27 1.89 16.13 2.99
C SER A 27 3.19 16.88 3.26
N GLN A 28 3.88 17.36 2.22
CA GLN A 28 5.11 18.14 2.34
C GLN A 28 4.90 19.43 3.15
N TYR A 29 3.83 20.17 2.88
CA TYR A 29 3.48 21.39 3.61
C TYR A 29 3.31 21.14 5.12
N ARG A 30 2.77 19.98 5.49
CA ARG A 30 2.58 19.57 6.89
C ARG A 30 3.90 19.27 7.59
N VAL A 31 4.81 18.57 6.92
CA VAL A 31 6.17 18.31 7.44
C VAL A 31 6.92 19.61 7.58
N GLU A 32 6.89 20.44 6.55
CA GLU A 32 7.58 21.72 6.50
C GLU A 32 7.14 22.65 7.64
N SER A 33 5.83 22.75 7.90
CA SER A 33 5.31 23.62 8.97
C SER A 33 5.85 23.25 10.35
N MET A 34 6.03 21.97 10.64
CA MET A 34 6.59 21.49 11.92
C MET A 34 8.12 21.63 11.95
N LEU A 35 8.78 21.27 10.83
CA LEU A 35 10.24 21.31 10.72
C LEU A 35 10.75 22.76 10.83
N LEU A 36 10.14 23.70 10.11
CA LEU A 36 10.56 25.11 10.11
C LEU A 36 10.33 25.80 11.46
N ARG A 37 9.22 25.50 12.14
CA ARG A 37 8.99 26.03 13.50
C ARG A 37 10.06 25.55 14.48
N LEU A 38 10.42 24.25 14.43
CA LEU A 38 11.48 23.74 15.27
C LEU A 38 12.84 24.32 14.88
N ALA A 39 13.14 24.42 13.59
CA ALA A 39 14.36 25.03 13.07
C ALA A 39 14.50 26.49 13.54
N HIS A 40 13.43 27.26 13.47
CA HIS A 40 13.41 28.66 13.95
C HIS A 40 13.74 28.77 15.44
N THR A 41 13.19 27.88 16.29
CA THR A 41 13.51 27.89 17.74
C THR A 41 14.97 27.53 18.03
N GLN A 42 15.67 26.93 17.07
CA GLN A 42 17.08 26.54 17.18
C GLN A 42 18.01 27.49 16.38
N ASN A 43 17.49 28.63 15.92
CA ASN A 43 18.20 29.63 15.12
C ASN A 43 18.78 29.09 13.79
N TYR A 44 18.08 28.14 13.15
CA TYR A 44 18.43 27.69 11.81
C TYR A 44 17.59 28.36 10.75
N LEU A 45 18.24 28.70 9.66
CA LEU A 45 17.60 29.16 8.43
C LEU A 45 17.39 27.98 7.48
N ALA A 46 16.23 27.93 6.85
CA ALA A 46 15.95 26.98 5.78
C ALA A 46 16.38 27.55 4.44
N ILE A 47 17.01 26.73 3.60
CA ILE A 47 17.27 27.09 2.21
C ILE A 47 15.95 27.17 1.45
N SER A 48 15.86 28.12 0.51
CA SER A 48 14.71 28.29 -0.38
C SER A 48 15.17 28.23 -1.84
N PRO A 49 15.40 27.04 -2.39
CA PRO A 49 15.89 26.87 -3.76
C PRO A 49 14.82 27.29 -4.78
N GLY A 50 15.28 27.84 -5.91
CA GLY A 50 14.43 28.07 -7.08
C GLY A 50 14.06 26.78 -7.80
N SER A 51 13.00 26.81 -8.62
CA SER A 51 12.49 25.64 -9.34
C SER A 51 13.55 24.99 -10.25
N GLN A 52 14.44 25.75 -10.86
CA GLN A 52 15.54 25.22 -11.69
C GLN A 52 16.57 24.47 -10.86
N GLN A 53 16.92 24.97 -9.66
CA GLN A 53 17.85 24.30 -8.75
C GLN A 53 17.25 22.97 -8.26
N VAL A 54 15.95 22.93 -7.97
CA VAL A 54 15.25 21.70 -7.59
C VAL A 54 15.25 20.70 -8.75
N ALA A 55 14.97 21.16 -9.97
CA ALA A 55 14.93 20.31 -11.17
C ALA A 55 16.31 19.76 -11.58
N SER A 56 17.40 20.48 -11.27
CA SER A 56 18.77 20.06 -11.60
C SER A 56 19.37 19.08 -10.56
N GLN A 57 18.67 18.81 -9.46
CA GLN A 57 19.17 17.88 -8.45
C GLN A 57 19.31 16.46 -9.04
N PRO A 58 20.41 15.74 -8.72
CA PRO A 58 20.55 14.35 -9.09
C PRO A 58 19.39 13.49 -8.58
N ALA A 59 18.98 12.51 -9.37
CA ALA A 59 17.99 11.53 -8.92
C ALA A 59 18.55 10.71 -7.74
N MET A 60 17.64 10.22 -6.89
CA MET A 60 18.00 9.25 -5.85
C MET A 60 18.52 7.95 -6.50
N GLU A 61 19.62 7.44 -5.98
CA GLU A 61 20.26 6.21 -6.46
C GLU A 61 19.79 4.98 -5.67
N CYS A 62 19.44 5.16 -4.40
CA CYS A 62 19.13 4.06 -3.50
C CYS A 62 17.64 3.72 -3.49
N GLN A 63 17.37 2.41 -3.56
CA GLN A 63 16.02 1.87 -3.45
C GLN A 63 15.88 1.02 -2.18
N PRO A 64 14.69 1.00 -1.55
CA PRO A 64 14.43 0.11 -0.43
C PRO A 64 14.62 -1.36 -0.83
N LEU A 65 15.03 -2.18 0.12
CA LEU A 65 15.13 -3.61 -0.11
C LEU A 65 13.73 -4.23 -0.20
N VAL A 66 13.43 -4.78 -1.37
CA VAL A 66 12.26 -5.64 -1.58
C VAL A 66 12.76 -6.94 -2.19
N MET A 67 12.85 -7.98 -1.38
CA MET A 67 13.31 -9.29 -1.82
C MET A 67 12.39 -9.85 -2.91
N GLU A 68 12.95 -10.69 -3.78
CA GLU A 68 12.12 -11.61 -4.57
C GLU A 68 11.59 -12.67 -3.62
N PRO A 69 10.26 -12.85 -3.49
CA PRO A 69 9.72 -13.83 -2.58
C PRO A 69 9.92 -15.25 -3.11
N GLU A 70 10.09 -16.20 -2.21
CA GLU A 70 9.93 -17.61 -2.56
C GLU A 70 8.42 -17.87 -2.74
N SER A 71 7.95 -17.77 -4.00
CA SER A 71 6.52 -17.91 -4.31
C SER A 71 6.04 -19.33 -4.08
N GLY A 72 4.92 -19.52 -3.36
CA GLY A 72 4.39 -20.84 -3.06
C GLY A 72 3.23 -20.81 -2.10
N PHE A 73 2.70 -22.01 -1.87
CA PHE A 73 1.77 -22.28 -0.78
C PHE A 73 2.55 -22.78 0.44
N TYR A 74 2.27 -22.20 1.59
CA TYR A 74 2.87 -22.53 2.87
C TYR A 74 1.80 -23.10 3.80
N ALA A 75 1.87 -24.41 4.04
CA ALA A 75 1.04 -25.11 5.02
C ALA A 75 1.60 -24.97 6.45
N ASP A 76 2.90 -24.62 6.57
CA ASP A 76 3.53 -24.32 7.85
C ASP A 76 3.38 -22.83 8.22
N PRO A 77 3.47 -22.47 9.51
CA PRO A 77 3.35 -21.09 9.95
C PRO A 77 4.44 -20.17 9.38
N VAL A 78 4.01 -19.01 8.92
CA VAL A 78 4.89 -17.90 8.50
C VAL A 78 4.71 -16.75 9.48
N VAL A 79 5.76 -16.44 10.23
CA VAL A 79 5.79 -15.31 11.15
C VAL A 79 6.07 -14.03 10.40
N VAL A 80 5.29 -12.99 10.66
CA VAL A 80 5.49 -11.64 10.10
C VAL A 80 6.05 -10.73 11.19
N LEU A 81 7.26 -10.24 10.95
CA LEU A 81 7.97 -9.29 11.82
C LEU A 81 8.07 -7.94 11.10
N ASP A 82 7.91 -6.84 11.81
CA ASP A 82 7.92 -5.49 11.24
C ASP A 82 8.74 -4.51 12.08
N PHE A 83 9.59 -3.73 11.43
CA PHE A 83 10.33 -2.66 12.08
C PHE A 83 9.41 -1.47 12.36
N GLN A 84 9.33 -1.08 13.61
CA GLN A 84 8.49 0.04 14.02
C GLN A 84 9.05 1.36 13.50
N SER A 85 8.38 1.95 12.48
CA SER A 85 8.80 3.24 11.89
C SER A 85 10.28 3.23 11.46
N LEU A 86 10.70 2.29 10.61
CA LEU A 86 12.10 2.05 10.25
C LEU A 86 12.85 3.34 9.86
N TYR A 87 12.38 4.08 8.86
CA TYR A 87 13.07 5.30 8.41
C TYR A 87 13.15 6.39 9.47
N PRO A 88 12.08 6.73 10.22
CA PRO A 88 12.19 7.59 11.38
C PRO A 88 13.22 7.12 12.40
N SER A 89 13.27 5.82 12.66
CA SER A 89 14.24 5.22 13.59
C SER A 89 15.68 5.35 13.07
N MET A 90 15.91 5.17 11.78
CA MET A 90 17.23 5.40 11.18
C MET A 90 17.66 6.87 11.27
N ILE A 91 16.74 7.80 10.99
CA ILE A 91 17.00 9.23 11.11
C ILE A 91 17.44 9.60 12.54
N ILE A 92 16.76 9.05 13.55
CA ILE A 92 17.09 9.31 14.97
C ILE A 92 18.39 8.64 15.35
N ALA A 93 18.54 7.33 15.06
CA ALA A 93 19.68 6.52 15.49
C ALA A 93 21.01 7.01 14.93
N TYR A 94 21.02 7.39 13.66
CA TYR A 94 22.22 7.87 12.96
C TYR A 94 22.31 9.40 12.85
N ASN A 95 21.42 10.11 13.52
CA ASN A 95 21.38 11.58 13.53
C ASN A 95 21.35 12.21 12.12
N LEU A 96 20.59 11.61 11.19
CA LEU A 96 20.55 12.02 9.79
C LEU A 96 19.70 13.29 9.62
N CYS A 97 20.33 14.39 9.23
CA CYS A 97 19.65 15.68 9.08
C CYS A 97 20.45 16.61 8.16
N PHE A 98 19.77 17.58 7.56
CA PHE A 98 20.40 18.71 6.87
C PHE A 98 21.43 19.44 7.74
N SER A 99 21.12 19.63 9.04
CA SER A 99 21.97 20.37 9.99
C SER A 99 23.16 19.56 10.52
N THR A 100 23.27 18.26 10.24
CA THR A 100 24.32 17.37 10.73
C THR A 100 25.16 16.78 9.61
N CYS A 101 24.78 16.97 8.35
CA CYS A 101 25.49 16.49 7.19
C CYS A 101 26.78 17.26 6.98
N LEU A 102 27.89 16.54 6.79
CA LEU A 102 29.23 17.07 6.55
C LEU A 102 29.70 16.93 5.09
N GLY A 103 28.88 16.32 4.22
CA GLY A 103 29.22 16.08 2.81
C GLY A 103 29.62 14.64 2.52
N LYS A 104 30.05 14.38 1.28
CA LYS A 104 30.53 13.05 0.84
C LYS A 104 32.03 12.88 1.06
N VAL A 105 32.47 11.66 1.34
CA VAL A 105 33.91 11.30 1.48
C VAL A 105 34.66 11.50 0.17
N ALA A 106 34.05 11.15 -0.96
CA ALA A 106 34.60 11.37 -2.30
C ALA A 106 33.64 12.34 -3.04
N PRO A 107 33.88 13.65 -3.01
CA PRO A 107 33.05 14.61 -3.71
C PRO A 107 33.16 14.35 -5.22
N SER A 108 32.03 14.20 -5.89
CA SER A 108 31.95 14.28 -7.36
C SER A 108 32.34 15.71 -7.79
N LYS A 109 32.62 15.91 -9.08
CA LYS A 109 33.13 17.19 -9.66
C LYS A 109 32.35 18.46 -9.25
N ALA A 110 31.16 18.36 -8.75
CA ALA A 110 30.41 19.42 -8.10
C ALA A 110 30.15 19.02 -6.64
N ASN A 111 30.78 19.70 -5.70
CA ASN A 111 30.47 19.59 -4.27
C ASN A 111 29.05 20.12 -3.99
N THR A 112 28.05 19.40 -4.44
CA THR A 112 26.63 19.72 -4.20
C THR A 112 26.08 18.77 -3.15
N LEU A 113 25.38 19.33 -2.19
CA LEU A 113 24.58 18.60 -1.22
C LEU A 113 23.11 19.00 -1.45
N GLY A 114 22.35 18.11 -2.01
CA GLY A 114 21.00 18.44 -2.49
C GLY A 114 21.05 19.56 -3.55
N VAL A 115 20.36 20.66 -3.26
CA VAL A 115 20.29 21.85 -4.14
C VAL A 115 21.35 22.92 -3.84
N SER A 116 22.20 22.68 -2.85
CA SER A 116 23.21 23.66 -2.39
C SER A 116 24.61 23.18 -2.71
N SER A 117 25.48 24.10 -3.11
CA SER A 117 26.91 23.85 -3.09
C SER A 117 27.40 23.91 -1.64
N PHE A 118 28.07 22.87 -1.19
CA PHE A 118 28.61 22.77 0.16
C PHE A 118 29.96 22.09 0.15
N SER A 119 30.97 22.76 0.71
CA SER A 119 32.28 22.18 0.95
C SER A 119 32.59 22.28 2.44
N PRO A 120 32.80 21.13 3.12
CA PRO A 120 33.13 21.15 4.54
C PRO A 120 34.51 21.76 4.78
N ASP A 121 34.63 22.60 5.82
CA ASP A 121 35.91 23.15 6.26
C ASP A 121 36.81 22.01 6.81
N PRO A 122 38.03 21.82 6.26
CA PRO A 122 38.95 20.81 6.74
C PRO A 122 39.30 20.92 8.24
N SER A 123 39.29 22.14 8.78
CA SER A 123 39.53 22.37 10.21
C SER A 123 38.42 21.82 11.08
N VAL A 124 37.17 21.93 10.61
CA VAL A 124 35.98 21.36 11.28
C VAL A 124 36.03 19.83 11.22
N LEU A 125 36.33 19.25 10.04
CA LEU A 125 36.48 17.79 9.90
C LEU A 125 37.53 17.22 10.83
N LYS A 126 38.68 17.87 10.97
CA LYS A 126 39.72 17.46 11.92
C LYS A 126 39.23 17.45 13.36
N ARG A 127 38.51 18.49 13.78
CA ARG A 127 37.99 18.60 15.17
C ARG A 127 36.97 17.53 15.50
N VAL A 128 36.10 17.14 14.55
CA VAL A 128 35.02 16.15 14.78
C VAL A 128 35.37 14.75 14.30
N LYS A 129 36.60 14.47 13.91
CA LYS A 129 37.05 13.21 13.28
C LYS A 129 36.52 11.96 13.98
N ASN A 130 36.57 11.91 15.30
CA ASN A 130 36.14 10.76 16.10
C ASN A 130 34.62 10.67 16.31
N GLU A 131 33.88 11.69 15.90
CA GLU A 131 32.42 11.80 16.05
C GLU A 131 31.71 11.84 14.69
N ILE A 132 32.41 11.44 13.61
CA ILE A 132 31.83 11.30 12.28
C ILE A 132 31.19 9.94 12.15
N LEU A 133 29.92 9.94 11.76
CA LEU A 133 29.16 8.77 11.35
C LEU A 133 29.18 8.71 9.81
N LEU A 134 29.67 7.62 9.27
CA LEU A 134 29.70 7.37 7.84
C LEU A 134 28.56 6.43 7.45
N THR A 135 27.71 6.87 6.53
CA THR A 135 26.64 6.04 5.98
C THR A 135 27.12 5.20 4.80
N PRO A 136 26.42 4.07 4.46
CA PRO A 136 26.89 3.17 3.40
C PRO A 136 27.04 3.82 2.01
N ASN A 137 26.33 4.92 1.74
CA ASN A 137 26.45 5.71 0.50
C ASN A 137 27.59 6.75 0.54
N GLY A 138 28.47 6.69 1.55
CA GLY A 138 29.64 7.56 1.65
C GLY A 138 29.35 8.99 2.13
N VAL A 139 28.20 9.26 2.69
CA VAL A 139 27.86 10.56 3.28
C VAL A 139 28.21 10.59 4.75
N MET A 140 28.86 11.67 5.18
CA MET A 140 29.29 11.89 6.56
C MET A 140 28.27 12.70 7.34
N TYR A 141 28.00 12.26 8.57
CA TYR A 141 27.13 12.98 9.52
C TYR A 141 27.86 13.11 10.85
N VAL A 142 27.57 14.18 11.58
CA VAL A 142 28.12 14.35 12.92
C VAL A 142 27.21 13.64 13.95
N SER A 143 27.84 13.01 14.94
CA SER A 143 27.18 12.36 16.06
C SER A 143 26.25 13.32 16.84
N SER A 144 25.18 12.78 17.44
CA SER A 144 24.29 13.54 18.31
C SER A 144 24.97 14.13 19.55
N LYS A 145 26.15 13.61 19.94
CA LYS A 145 26.97 14.16 21.04
C LYS A 145 27.52 15.54 20.70
N VAL A 146 27.85 15.77 19.44
CA VAL A 146 28.37 17.07 18.97
C VAL A 146 27.21 18.01 18.66
N ARG A 147 26.23 17.53 17.90
CA ARG A 147 25.05 18.33 17.53
C ARG A 147 23.87 17.42 17.26
N LYS A 148 22.77 17.63 17.96
CA LYS A 148 21.51 16.94 17.67
C LYS A 148 20.82 17.58 16.47
N GLY A 149 20.53 16.79 15.45
CA GLY A 149 19.86 17.26 14.24
C GLY A 149 18.41 17.67 14.47
N ILE A 150 17.90 18.60 13.64
CA ILE A 150 16.51 19.08 13.74
C ILE A 150 15.50 17.98 13.41
N MET A 151 15.73 17.21 12.34
CA MET A 151 14.85 16.10 11.95
C MET A 151 14.82 14.97 13.01
N PRO A 152 15.95 14.48 13.51
CA PRO A 152 15.97 13.52 14.61
C PRO A 152 15.19 14.00 15.82
N ARG A 153 15.38 15.26 16.24
CA ARG A 153 14.67 15.85 17.37
C ARG A 153 13.17 15.91 17.13
N LEU A 154 12.74 16.40 15.97
CA LEU A 154 11.33 16.44 15.58
C LEU A 154 10.68 15.05 15.62
N LEU A 155 11.34 14.06 15.03
CA LEU A 155 10.80 12.69 14.96
C LEU A 155 10.74 12.02 16.34
N GLU A 156 11.74 12.25 17.18
CA GLU A 156 11.76 11.74 18.56
C GLU A 156 10.58 12.29 19.39
N GLU A 157 10.32 13.61 19.28
CA GLU A 157 9.17 14.26 19.92
C GLU A 157 7.83 13.74 19.36
N ILE A 158 7.73 13.52 18.04
CA ILE A 158 6.53 12.95 17.40
C ILE A 158 6.27 11.52 17.86
N LEU A 159 7.30 10.66 17.84
CA LEU A 159 7.15 9.25 18.22
C LEU A 159 6.82 9.09 19.71
N SER A 160 7.49 9.83 20.60
CA SER A 160 7.20 9.81 22.04
C SER A 160 5.78 10.31 22.33
N THR A 161 5.37 11.43 21.72
CA THR A 161 4.00 11.96 21.85
C THR A 161 2.96 10.95 21.35
N ARG A 162 3.25 10.29 20.24
CA ARG A 162 2.35 9.25 19.70
C ARG A 162 2.20 8.07 20.66
N ILE A 163 3.28 7.65 21.32
CA ILE A 163 3.23 6.59 22.34
C ILE A 163 2.34 7.02 23.50
N MET A 164 2.51 8.24 24.02
CA MET A 164 1.67 8.79 25.08
C MET A 164 0.19 8.83 24.69
N VAL A 165 -0.13 9.31 23.49
CA VAL A 165 -1.52 9.36 22.99
C VAL A 165 -2.11 7.94 22.86
N LYS A 166 -1.33 6.96 22.39
CA LYS A 166 -1.78 5.57 22.32
C LYS A 166 -2.03 4.95 23.70
N GLN A 167 -1.19 5.26 24.68
CA GLN A 167 -1.39 4.82 26.07
C GLN A 167 -2.64 5.45 26.67
N ALA A 168 -2.85 6.75 26.45
CA ALA A 168 -4.06 7.44 26.88
C ALA A 168 -5.32 6.84 26.21
N LEU A 169 -5.24 6.53 24.92
CA LEU A 169 -6.34 5.90 24.16
C LEU A 169 -6.76 4.54 24.77
N LYS A 170 -5.79 3.73 25.21
CA LYS A 170 -6.04 2.43 25.85
C LYS A 170 -6.72 2.53 27.23
N ARG A 171 -6.57 3.67 27.90
CA ARG A 171 -7.15 3.93 29.24
C ARG A 171 -8.56 4.53 29.18
N LEU A 172 -9.07 4.86 27.98
CA LEU A 172 -10.40 5.44 27.84
C LEU A 172 -11.50 4.39 28.05
N PHE A 173 -12.55 4.79 28.77
CA PHE A 173 -13.75 3.97 28.91
C PHE A 173 -14.55 3.92 27.62
N PRO A 174 -15.28 2.82 27.33
CA PRO A 174 -16.12 2.68 26.14
C PRO A 174 -17.17 3.78 25.97
N SER A 175 -17.60 4.42 27.06
CA SER A 175 -18.52 5.56 27.06
C SER A 175 -17.92 6.85 26.49
N GLN A 176 -16.60 7.02 26.54
CA GLN A 176 -15.88 8.22 26.13
C GLN A 176 -15.60 8.24 24.60
N LYS A 177 -16.62 7.98 23.80
CA LYS A 177 -16.51 7.84 22.32
C LYS A 177 -15.92 9.08 21.63
N ILE A 178 -16.18 10.28 22.13
CA ILE A 178 -15.67 11.53 21.54
C ILE A 178 -14.16 11.64 21.77
N LEU A 179 -13.67 11.44 22.98
CA LEU A 179 -12.25 11.44 23.31
C LEU A 179 -11.49 10.35 22.54
N HIS A 180 -12.09 9.15 22.40
CA HIS A 180 -11.53 8.09 21.60
C HIS A 180 -11.31 8.51 20.13
N ARG A 181 -12.30 9.19 19.53
CA ARG A 181 -12.17 9.72 18.15
C ARG A 181 -11.09 10.79 18.04
N ILE A 182 -11.01 11.72 18.98
CA ILE A 182 -10.00 12.78 19.03
C ILE A 182 -8.60 12.18 19.13
N PHE A 183 -8.36 11.31 20.12
CA PHE A 183 -7.04 10.71 20.32
C PHE A 183 -6.64 9.80 19.15
N ASN A 184 -7.60 9.07 18.57
CA ASN A 184 -7.33 8.28 17.37
C ASN A 184 -6.94 9.18 16.17
N ALA A 185 -7.61 10.30 15.97
CA ALA A 185 -7.24 11.26 14.92
C ALA A 185 -5.83 11.85 15.15
N ARG A 186 -5.50 12.22 16.39
CA ARG A 186 -4.16 12.74 16.75
C ARG A 186 -3.05 11.71 16.55
N GLN A 187 -3.24 10.47 17.01
CA GLN A 187 -2.23 9.42 16.85
C GLN A 187 -2.01 9.07 15.37
N LEU A 188 -3.07 9.12 14.54
CA LEU A 188 -2.97 8.94 13.09
C LEU A 188 -2.24 10.10 12.42
N ALA A 189 -2.48 11.35 12.85
CA ALA A 189 -1.77 12.52 12.36
C ALA A 189 -0.26 12.41 12.65
N LEU A 190 0.11 12.03 13.87
CA LEU A 190 1.51 11.82 14.26
C LEU A 190 2.17 10.68 13.47
N LYS A 191 1.43 9.56 13.24
CA LYS A 191 1.89 8.47 12.37
C LYS A 191 2.16 8.96 10.94
N LEU A 192 1.24 9.76 10.40
CA LEU A 192 1.35 10.29 9.04
C LEU A 192 2.62 11.14 8.89
N ILE A 193 2.85 12.10 9.80
CA ILE A 193 4.03 12.96 9.74
C ILE A 193 5.32 12.15 9.87
N ALA A 194 5.42 11.25 10.83
CA ALA A 194 6.60 10.42 10.99
C ALA A 194 6.95 9.66 9.69
N ASN A 195 5.96 9.10 9.02
CA ASN A 195 6.17 8.33 7.80
C ASN A 195 6.50 9.20 6.57
N VAL A 196 5.94 10.43 6.47
CA VAL A 196 6.17 11.29 5.30
C VAL A 196 7.38 12.20 5.44
N THR A 197 8.03 12.28 6.61
CA THR A 197 9.24 13.09 6.83
C THR A 197 10.38 12.64 5.92
N TYR A 198 10.58 11.33 5.74
CA TYR A 198 11.49 10.80 4.74
C TYR A 198 11.11 11.26 3.32
N GLY A 199 9.84 11.15 2.94
CA GLY A 199 9.35 11.59 1.63
C GLY A 199 9.56 13.09 1.36
N TYR A 200 9.65 13.90 2.39
CA TYR A 200 9.99 15.31 2.26
C TYR A 200 11.44 15.51 1.76
N THR A 201 12.40 14.75 2.27
CA THR A 201 13.80 14.81 1.82
C THR A 201 13.98 14.21 0.42
N ALA A 202 13.18 13.20 0.09
CA ALA A 202 13.22 12.46 -1.17
C ALA A 202 12.50 13.16 -2.33
N ALA A 203 11.75 14.22 -2.08
CA ALA A 203 10.89 14.88 -3.07
C ALA A 203 11.69 15.77 -4.06
N GLY A 204 12.57 15.16 -4.85
CA GLY A 204 13.47 15.86 -5.78
C GLY A 204 12.77 16.65 -6.88
N PHE A 205 11.53 16.31 -7.23
CA PHE A 205 10.82 16.95 -8.33
C PHE A 205 9.88 18.10 -7.89
N SER A 206 9.29 17.99 -6.71
CA SER A 206 8.28 18.93 -6.21
C SER A 206 8.56 19.42 -4.79
N GLY A 207 9.66 18.98 -4.21
CA GLY A 207 10.03 19.31 -2.84
C GLY A 207 10.58 20.73 -2.71
N ARG A 208 10.42 21.31 -1.53
CA ARG A 208 10.95 22.62 -1.22
C ARG A 208 12.42 22.60 -0.80
N MET A 209 12.84 21.56 -0.11
CA MET A 209 14.23 21.32 0.27
C MET A 209 14.63 19.85 0.02
N PRO A 210 14.62 19.40 -1.24
CA PRO A 210 15.04 18.03 -1.53
C PRO A 210 16.55 17.87 -1.30
N CYS A 211 16.96 16.69 -0.83
CA CYS A 211 18.35 16.33 -0.66
C CYS A 211 18.50 14.81 -0.93
N ALA A 212 18.93 14.46 -2.14
CA ALA A 212 19.07 13.10 -2.58
C ALA A 212 20.04 12.31 -1.68
N GLU A 213 21.17 12.93 -1.30
CA GLU A 213 22.19 12.30 -0.46
C GLU A 213 21.65 11.91 0.91
N LEU A 214 20.85 12.80 1.53
CA LEU A 214 20.20 12.52 2.81
C LEU A 214 19.14 11.42 2.67
N ALA A 215 18.32 11.51 1.62
CA ALA A 215 17.30 10.52 1.35
C ALA A 215 17.90 9.14 1.09
N ASP A 216 18.97 9.07 0.29
CA ASP A 216 19.72 7.84 0.02
C ASP A 216 20.37 7.27 1.29
N SER A 217 20.94 8.11 2.15
CA SER A 217 21.48 7.68 3.44
C SER A 217 20.44 7.00 4.31
N ILE A 218 19.22 7.55 4.37
CA ILE A 218 18.13 6.98 5.16
C ILE A 218 17.72 5.60 4.61
N VAL A 219 17.56 5.48 3.29
CA VAL A 219 17.20 4.22 2.64
C VAL A 219 18.28 3.17 2.82
N GLN A 220 19.55 3.53 2.63
CA GLN A 220 20.70 2.62 2.78
C GLN A 220 20.85 2.12 4.22
N CYS A 221 20.69 2.98 5.21
CA CYS A 221 20.71 2.55 6.60
C CYS A 221 19.57 1.56 6.90
N GLY A 222 18.34 1.85 6.41
CA GLY A 222 17.21 0.93 6.55
C GLY A 222 17.45 -0.40 5.82
N ARG A 223 17.96 -0.36 4.60
CA ARG A 223 18.31 -1.54 3.81
C ARG A 223 19.34 -2.41 4.52
N SER A 224 20.45 -1.82 4.97
CA SER A 224 21.49 -2.53 5.71
C SER A 224 20.98 -3.16 7.00
N THR A 225 20.07 -2.48 7.70
CA THR A 225 19.41 -3.02 8.90
C THR A 225 18.59 -4.27 8.57
N LEU A 226 17.80 -4.23 7.48
CA LEU A 226 16.99 -5.37 7.05
C LEU A 226 17.86 -6.53 6.55
N GLU A 227 18.92 -6.27 5.77
CA GLU A 227 19.88 -7.28 5.28
C GLU A 227 20.58 -8.00 6.44
N LYS A 228 21.03 -7.26 7.45
CA LYS A 228 21.60 -7.84 8.68
C LYS A 228 20.61 -8.73 9.43
N ALA A 229 19.37 -8.28 9.55
CA ALA A 229 18.31 -9.06 10.20
C ALA A 229 18.02 -10.37 9.45
N ILE A 230 17.94 -10.33 8.10
CA ILE A 230 17.77 -11.52 7.25
C ILE A 230 18.91 -12.52 7.46
N SER A 231 20.15 -12.04 7.35
CA SER A 231 21.33 -12.87 7.51
C SER A 231 21.40 -13.50 8.90
N PHE A 232 21.06 -12.74 9.94
CA PHE A 232 21.05 -13.21 11.31
C PHE A 232 20.00 -14.32 11.54
N VAL A 233 18.77 -14.13 11.05
CA VAL A 233 17.71 -15.15 11.18
C VAL A 233 18.08 -16.44 10.45
N ASN A 234 18.59 -16.33 9.23
CA ASN A 234 18.95 -17.50 8.41
C ASN A 234 20.18 -18.25 8.94
N ALA A 235 21.09 -17.58 9.64
CA ALA A 235 22.29 -18.19 10.21
C ALA A 235 22.09 -18.78 11.61
N HIS A 236 20.93 -18.56 12.25
CA HIS A 236 20.73 -18.93 13.64
C HIS A 236 20.09 -20.32 13.77
N ASP A 237 20.89 -21.34 14.08
CA ASP A 237 20.47 -22.75 14.12
C ASP A 237 19.37 -23.06 15.14
N LYS A 238 19.30 -22.34 16.27
CA LYS A 238 18.30 -22.57 17.33
C LYS A 238 16.87 -22.49 16.81
N TRP A 239 16.58 -21.55 15.92
CA TRP A 239 15.22 -21.31 15.45
C TRP A 239 14.82 -22.20 14.27
N LYS A 240 15.79 -22.73 13.52
CA LYS A 240 15.55 -23.47 12.26
C LYS A 240 14.58 -22.70 11.35
N ALA A 241 14.76 -21.40 11.30
CA ALA A 241 13.91 -20.44 10.62
C ALA A 241 14.50 -20.06 9.27
N LYS A 242 13.63 -19.80 8.29
CA LYS A 242 14.06 -19.33 6.97
C LYS A 242 13.29 -18.06 6.60
N VAL A 243 13.98 -17.00 6.24
CA VAL A 243 13.36 -15.81 5.67
C VAL A 243 12.99 -16.09 4.21
N ILE A 244 11.69 -16.07 3.89
CA ILE A 244 11.16 -16.36 2.56
C ILE A 244 10.77 -15.11 1.78
N TYR A 245 10.56 -13.98 2.48
CA TYR A 245 10.27 -12.67 1.88
C TYR A 245 10.63 -11.54 2.84
N GLY A 246 11.06 -10.42 2.28
CA GLY A 246 11.32 -9.17 3.01
C GLY A 246 10.88 -7.96 2.18
N ASP A 247 10.18 -7.03 2.81
CA ASP A 247 9.62 -5.86 2.12
C ASP A 247 9.87 -4.59 2.93
N THR A 248 10.90 -3.87 2.58
CA THR A 248 11.25 -2.54 3.13
C THR A 248 11.53 -2.56 4.63
N ASP A 249 10.57 -2.88 5.46
CA ASP A 249 10.61 -2.88 6.93
C ASP A 249 10.06 -4.18 7.55
N SER A 250 9.59 -5.12 6.74
CA SER A 250 9.00 -6.36 7.22
C SER A 250 9.73 -7.61 6.73
N LEU A 251 9.69 -8.66 7.57
CA LEU A 251 10.26 -9.99 7.34
C LEU A 251 9.19 -11.06 7.47
N PHE A 252 9.17 -11.98 6.51
CA PHE A 252 8.32 -13.17 6.51
C PHE A 252 9.20 -14.38 6.76
N VAL A 253 9.04 -15.01 7.90
CA VAL A 253 9.90 -16.07 8.41
C VAL A 253 9.12 -17.37 8.49
N LEU A 254 9.51 -18.36 7.70
CA LEU A 254 8.94 -19.69 7.70
C LEU A 254 9.47 -20.51 8.88
N LEU A 255 8.58 -21.12 9.64
CA LEU A 255 8.87 -22.01 10.76
C LEU A 255 8.29 -23.41 10.50
N LYS A 256 9.06 -24.27 9.83
CA LYS A 256 8.61 -25.62 9.47
C LYS A 256 8.32 -26.51 10.68
N GLY A 257 7.19 -27.21 10.65
CA GLY A 257 6.80 -28.20 11.67
C GLY A 257 6.48 -27.59 13.05
N ARG A 258 6.21 -26.29 13.11
CA ARG A 258 5.83 -25.60 14.35
C ARG A 258 4.34 -25.34 14.41
N THR A 259 3.81 -25.26 15.62
CA THR A 259 2.45 -24.80 15.87
C THR A 259 2.38 -23.26 15.81
N VAL A 260 1.18 -22.70 15.64
CA VAL A 260 0.95 -21.25 15.69
C VAL A 260 1.44 -20.67 17.02
N LYS A 261 1.18 -21.33 18.14
CA LYS A 261 1.57 -20.89 19.49
C LYS A 261 3.08 -20.85 19.68
N GLU A 262 3.80 -21.91 19.26
CA GLU A 262 5.27 -21.93 19.27
C GLU A 262 5.85 -20.85 18.36
N SER A 263 5.20 -20.59 17.22
CA SER A 263 5.62 -19.57 16.27
C SER A 263 5.55 -18.15 16.86
N PHE A 264 4.58 -17.86 17.71
CA PHE A 264 4.53 -16.60 18.48
C PHE A 264 5.71 -16.46 19.43
N GLN A 265 6.10 -17.55 20.13
CA GLN A 265 7.24 -17.53 21.04
C GLN A 265 8.55 -17.29 20.28
N ILE A 266 8.79 -18.07 19.23
CA ILE A 266 9.98 -17.94 18.40
C ILE A 266 10.03 -16.55 17.71
N GLY A 267 8.90 -16.06 17.20
CA GLY A 267 8.81 -14.73 16.59
C GLY A 267 9.18 -13.60 17.57
N ASN A 268 8.75 -13.69 18.81
CA ASN A 268 9.12 -12.72 19.86
C ASN A 268 10.60 -12.84 20.26
N GLU A 269 11.18 -14.05 20.31
CA GLU A 269 12.62 -14.25 20.54
C GLU A 269 13.44 -13.60 19.43
N ILE A 270 13.09 -13.86 18.15
CA ILE A 270 13.73 -13.26 16.97
C ILE A 270 13.63 -11.72 17.04
N ALA A 271 12.43 -11.20 17.31
CA ALA A 271 12.20 -9.76 17.39
C ALA A 271 13.06 -9.10 18.48
N SER A 272 13.18 -9.73 19.64
CA SER A 272 13.97 -9.24 20.77
C SER A 272 15.47 -9.28 20.46
N ALA A 273 15.95 -10.37 19.86
CA ALA A 273 17.36 -10.53 19.50
C ALA A 273 17.79 -9.50 18.45
N ILE A 274 16.99 -9.30 17.39
CA ILE A 274 17.29 -8.32 16.34
C ILE A 274 17.20 -6.89 16.91
N THR A 275 16.22 -6.61 17.78
CA THR A 275 16.13 -5.30 18.44
C THR A 275 17.36 -4.97 19.25
N ALA A 276 17.92 -5.95 19.98
CA ALA A 276 19.13 -5.76 20.78
C ALA A 276 20.39 -5.48 19.92
N MET A 277 20.41 -5.93 18.67
CA MET A 277 21.52 -5.69 17.74
C MET A 277 21.49 -4.29 17.09
N ASN A 278 20.33 -3.63 17.11
CA ASN A 278 20.14 -2.37 16.41
C ASN A 278 20.25 -1.16 17.33
N PRO A 279 20.70 0.00 16.83
CA PRO A 279 20.74 1.21 17.62
C PRO A 279 19.31 1.69 17.96
N ASN A 280 19.15 2.19 19.19
CA ASN A 280 17.88 2.78 19.62
C ASN A 280 17.52 4.03 18.76
N PRO A 281 16.28 4.19 18.29
CA PRO A 281 15.04 3.48 18.68
C PRO A 281 14.58 2.38 17.69
N ALA A 282 15.46 1.83 16.88
CA ALA A 282 15.10 0.79 15.91
C ALA A 282 14.65 -0.50 16.61
N THR A 283 13.36 -0.80 16.53
CA THR A 283 12.72 -1.92 17.23
C THR A 283 12.00 -2.79 16.23
N LEU A 284 12.31 -4.09 16.19
CA LEU A 284 11.56 -5.09 15.45
C LEU A 284 10.43 -5.62 16.34
N LYS A 285 9.25 -5.82 15.80
CA LYS A 285 8.12 -6.41 16.50
C LYS A 285 7.52 -7.56 15.72
N MET A 286 7.07 -8.55 16.46
CA MET A 286 6.22 -9.59 15.97
C MET A 286 4.81 -9.02 15.77
N GLU A 287 4.29 -9.07 14.52
CA GLU A 287 2.96 -8.56 14.20
C GLU A 287 1.91 -9.67 14.23
N LYS A 288 2.16 -10.76 13.53
CA LYS A 288 1.18 -11.84 13.33
C LYS A 288 1.86 -13.12 12.85
N VAL A 289 1.12 -14.22 12.93
CA VAL A 289 1.42 -15.50 12.27
C VAL A 289 0.41 -15.71 11.14
N SER A 290 0.88 -16.00 9.95
CA SER A 290 0.04 -16.41 8.81
C SER A 290 0.09 -17.93 8.67
N HIS A 291 -1.08 -18.61 8.73
CA HIS A 291 -1.16 -20.07 8.66
C HIS A 291 -2.58 -20.56 8.28
N PRO A 292 -2.76 -21.23 7.12
CA PRO A 292 -1.84 -21.32 5.99
C PRO A 292 -1.78 -20.00 5.17
N CYS A 293 -0.84 -19.90 4.24
CA CYS A 293 -0.76 -18.73 3.38
C CYS A 293 -0.16 -19.01 1.99
N PHE A 294 -0.47 -18.13 1.04
CA PHE A 294 0.22 -18.02 -0.25
C PHE A 294 1.07 -16.76 -0.27
N ILE A 295 2.29 -16.87 -0.75
CA ILE A 295 3.11 -15.74 -1.17
C ILE A 295 3.25 -15.83 -2.69
N LEU A 296 2.80 -14.79 -3.42
CA LEU A 296 2.70 -14.84 -4.87
C LEU A 296 3.85 -14.12 -5.54
N THR A 297 3.96 -12.83 -5.28
CA THR A 297 4.99 -11.93 -5.82
C THR A 297 5.23 -10.82 -4.81
N LYS A 298 6.18 -9.93 -5.10
CA LYS A 298 6.40 -8.72 -4.30
C LYS A 298 5.09 -8.01 -4.00
N LYS A 299 4.81 -7.74 -2.73
CA LYS A 299 3.62 -7.04 -2.23
C LYS A 299 2.28 -7.73 -2.50
N ARG A 300 2.30 -9.04 -2.82
CA ARG A 300 1.11 -9.85 -3.08
C ARG A 300 1.17 -11.16 -2.31
N TYR A 301 0.37 -11.23 -1.26
CA TYR A 301 0.24 -12.43 -0.41
C TYR A 301 -1.14 -12.49 0.22
N VAL A 302 -1.54 -13.69 0.65
CA VAL A 302 -2.84 -13.94 1.28
C VAL A 302 -2.74 -15.14 2.21
N GLY A 303 -3.41 -15.08 3.36
CA GLY A 303 -3.45 -16.17 4.30
C GLY A 303 -4.44 -15.96 5.43
N TYR A 304 -4.57 -16.94 6.27
CA TYR A 304 -5.23 -16.81 7.56
C TYR A 304 -4.23 -16.26 8.60
N SER A 305 -4.60 -15.17 9.23
CA SER A 305 -3.75 -14.40 10.14
C SER A 305 -4.21 -14.54 11.59
N TYR A 306 -3.26 -14.81 12.48
CA TYR A 306 -3.41 -14.83 13.92
C TYR A 306 -2.61 -13.66 14.51
N GLU A 307 -3.26 -12.79 15.30
CA GLU A 307 -2.64 -11.63 15.95
C GLU A 307 -2.25 -11.90 17.40
N SER A 308 -2.79 -12.97 18.00
CA SER A 308 -2.41 -13.43 19.34
C SER A 308 -2.39 -14.96 19.42
N PRO A 309 -1.59 -15.54 20.35
CA PRO A 309 -1.50 -16.99 20.52
C PRO A 309 -2.78 -17.64 21.07
N GLU A 310 -3.68 -16.84 21.67
CA GLU A 310 -4.96 -17.30 22.22
C GLU A 310 -6.10 -17.21 21.19
N GLN A 311 -5.85 -16.65 20.03
CA GLN A 311 -6.87 -16.47 18.99
C GLN A 311 -7.26 -17.83 18.40
N SER A 312 -8.54 -18.21 18.54
CA SER A 312 -9.09 -19.46 18.02
C SER A 312 -9.43 -19.40 16.54
N GLU A 313 -10.03 -18.28 16.11
CA GLU A 313 -10.45 -18.09 14.72
C GLU A 313 -9.51 -17.12 13.99
N PRO A 314 -8.92 -17.56 12.85
CA PRO A 314 -8.03 -16.69 12.08
C PRO A 314 -8.83 -15.63 11.31
N VAL A 315 -8.15 -14.53 11.02
CA VAL A 315 -8.69 -13.47 10.14
C VAL A 315 -8.14 -13.66 8.73
N PHE A 316 -9.02 -13.60 7.73
CA PHE A 316 -8.59 -13.59 6.33
C PHE A 316 -7.85 -12.28 6.03
N ASP A 317 -6.57 -12.37 5.75
CA ASP A 317 -5.71 -11.22 5.41
C ASP A 317 -5.13 -11.38 4.00
N ALA A 318 -5.38 -10.38 3.16
CA ALA A 318 -4.92 -10.35 1.78
C ALA A 318 -4.28 -8.99 1.47
N LYS A 319 -3.17 -9.00 0.75
CA LYS A 319 -2.47 -7.80 0.30
C LYS A 319 -2.17 -7.87 -1.19
N GLY A 320 -2.52 -6.79 -1.90
CA GLY A 320 -2.15 -6.58 -3.29
C GLY A 320 -2.82 -7.48 -4.32
N ILE A 321 -3.63 -8.46 -3.91
CA ILE A 321 -4.37 -9.37 -4.79
C ILE A 321 -5.78 -8.83 -5.12
N GLU A 322 -6.45 -9.47 -6.03
CA GLU A 322 -7.72 -9.02 -6.59
C GLU A 322 -8.88 -8.98 -5.57
N THR A 323 -8.78 -9.68 -4.46
CA THR A 323 -9.79 -9.66 -3.38
C THR A 323 -9.91 -8.30 -2.70
N VAL A 324 -8.81 -7.54 -2.62
CA VAL A 324 -8.73 -6.23 -1.93
C VAL A 324 -8.53 -5.05 -2.87
N ARG A 325 -8.35 -5.30 -4.17
CA ARG A 325 -8.12 -4.23 -5.14
C ARG A 325 -9.43 -3.58 -5.56
N ARG A 326 -9.45 -2.25 -5.56
CA ARG A 326 -10.61 -1.43 -5.94
C ARG A 326 -10.87 -1.35 -7.44
N ASP A 327 -9.91 -1.75 -8.28
CA ASP A 327 -9.99 -1.75 -9.73
C ASP A 327 -10.47 -3.10 -10.31
N THR A 328 -10.85 -4.01 -9.43
CA THR A 328 -11.38 -5.35 -9.74
C THR A 328 -12.90 -5.35 -9.57
N CYS A 329 -13.62 -6.11 -10.40
CA CYS A 329 -15.06 -6.30 -10.24
C CYS A 329 -15.41 -7.37 -9.18
N GLY A 330 -16.64 -7.28 -8.66
CA GLY A 330 -17.13 -8.16 -7.60
C GLY A 330 -17.06 -9.65 -7.95
N ALA A 331 -17.34 -10.01 -9.21
CA ALA A 331 -17.30 -11.40 -9.67
C ALA A 331 -15.91 -12.03 -9.50
N VAL A 332 -14.85 -11.27 -9.78
CA VAL A 332 -13.46 -11.73 -9.58
C VAL A 332 -13.12 -11.80 -8.10
N SER A 333 -13.35 -10.71 -7.36
CA SER A 333 -12.94 -10.63 -5.95
C SER A 333 -13.65 -11.67 -5.07
N LYS A 334 -14.96 -11.83 -5.23
CA LYS A 334 -15.76 -12.81 -4.48
C LYS A 334 -15.38 -14.26 -4.83
N THR A 335 -15.22 -14.56 -6.14
CA THR A 335 -14.83 -15.91 -6.57
C THR A 335 -13.46 -16.27 -6.03
N LEU A 336 -12.48 -15.35 -6.12
CA LEU A 336 -11.13 -15.60 -5.62
C LEU A 336 -11.11 -15.75 -4.09
N GLU A 337 -11.80 -14.88 -3.35
CA GLU A 337 -11.85 -14.94 -1.89
C GLU A 337 -12.47 -16.24 -1.41
N ASN A 338 -13.64 -16.61 -1.94
CA ASN A 338 -14.31 -17.85 -1.54
C ASN A 338 -13.50 -19.10 -1.92
N SER A 339 -12.80 -19.07 -3.06
CA SER A 339 -11.89 -20.15 -3.45
C SER A 339 -10.71 -20.29 -2.49
N LEU A 340 -10.14 -19.16 -2.03
CA LEU A 340 -9.05 -19.15 -1.07
C LEU A 340 -9.51 -19.67 0.30
N ARG A 341 -10.65 -19.21 0.80
CA ARG A 341 -11.22 -19.70 2.07
C ARG A 341 -11.46 -21.20 2.03
N LEU A 342 -12.13 -21.68 0.98
CA LEU A 342 -12.38 -23.11 0.79
C LEU A 342 -11.07 -23.92 0.76
N PHE A 343 -10.06 -23.43 0.05
CA PHE A 343 -8.77 -24.11 -0.04
C PHE A 343 -7.98 -24.07 1.29
N PHE A 344 -8.06 -23.01 2.04
CA PHE A 344 -7.39 -22.90 3.35
C PHE A 344 -8.04 -23.83 4.40
N GLU A 345 -9.34 -24.07 4.31
CA GLU A 345 -10.08 -24.92 5.24
C GLU A 345 -9.89 -26.40 4.94
N HIS A 346 -9.91 -26.80 3.67
CA HIS A 346 -9.93 -28.21 3.27
C HIS A 346 -8.64 -28.70 2.61
N GLN A 347 -7.83 -27.81 2.05
CA GLN A 347 -6.61 -28.11 1.26
C GLN A 347 -6.86 -29.14 0.14
N ASN A 348 -8.07 -29.14 -0.42
CA ASN A 348 -8.54 -30.13 -1.40
C ASN A 348 -8.77 -29.46 -2.77
N ILE A 349 -7.91 -29.82 -3.74
CA ILE A 349 -7.98 -29.29 -5.11
C ILE A 349 -9.26 -29.77 -5.84
N SER A 350 -9.76 -30.97 -5.53
CA SER A 350 -10.96 -31.50 -6.18
C SER A 350 -12.23 -30.75 -5.75
N GLU A 351 -12.32 -30.37 -4.48
CA GLU A 351 -13.41 -29.52 -3.99
C GLU A 351 -13.36 -28.12 -4.58
N LEU A 352 -12.16 -27.56 -4.69
CA LEU A 352 -11.93 -26.28 -5.34
C LEU A 352 -12.39 -26.32 -6.81
N LYS A 353 -12.03 -27.38 -7.56
CA LYS A 353 -12.47 -27.59 -8.94
C LYS A 353 -14.00 -27.62 -9.05
N ALA A 354 -14.65 -28.43 -8.21
CA ALA A 354 -16.10 -28.55 -8.19
C ALA A 354 -16.80 -27.23 -7.85
N TYR A 355 -16.23 -26.46 -6.89
CA TYR A 355 -16.73 -25.12 -6.56
C TYR A 355 -16.64 -24.17 -7.76
N LEU A 356 -15.48 -24.08 -8.41
CA LEU A 356 -15.25 -23.19 -9.55
C LEU A 356 -16.13 -23.54 -10.74
N GLN A 357 -16.30 -24.82 -11.05
CA GLN A 357 -17.19 -25.26 -12.12
C GLN A 357 -18.65 -24.85 -11.85
N ARG A 358 -19.12 -24.93 -10.61
CA ARG A 358 -20.44 -24.40 -10.22
C ARG A 358 -20.54 -22.88 -10.39
N GLN A 359 -19.49 -22.13 -10.01
CA GLN A 359 -19.49 -20.66 -10.18
C GLN A 359 -19.50 -20.26 -11.65
N TRP A 360 -18.67 -20.87 -12.50
CA TRP A 360 -18.68 -20.61 -13.94
C TRP A 360 -20.02 -20.94 -14.59
N THR A 361 -20.65 -22.06 -14.20
CA THR A 361 -22.01 -22.41 -14.65
C THR A 361 -23.04 -21.34 -14.25
N ARG A 362 -22.95 -20.81 -13.03
CA ARG A 362 -23.83 -19.71 -12.57
C ARG A 362 -23.66 -18.45 -13.39
N ILE A 363 -22.40 -18.09 -13.73
CA ILE A 363 -22.09 -16.94 -14.57
C ILE A 363 -22.65 -17.14 -15.97
N LEU A 364 -22.36 -18.28 -16.60
CA LEU A 364 -22.82 -18.62 -17.96
C LEU A 364 -24.35 -18.69 -18.07
N SER A 365 -25.04 -19.06 -16.99
CA SER A 365 -26.51 -19.09 -16.94
C SER A 365 -27.14 -17.77 -16.56
N GLY A 366 -26.35 -16.69 -16.37
CA GLY A 366 -26.86 -15.35 -16.02
C GLY A 366 -27.44 -15.25 -14.59
N ARG A 367 -27.06 -16.14 -13.67
CA ARG A 367 -27.56 -16.20 -12.28
C ARG A 367 -26.73 -15.38 -11.30
N VAL A 368 -25.86 -14.49 -11.79
CA VAL A 368 -24.99 -13.61 -10.98
C VAL A 368 -25.45 -12.17 -11.21
N SER A 369 -25.49 -11.38 -10.15
CA SER A 369 -25.90 -9.97 -10.22
C SER A 369 -25.02 -9.16 -11.15
N LEU A 370 -25.61 -8.27 -11.95
CA LEU A 370 -24.87 -7.35 -12.82
C LEU A 370 -23.89 -6.47 -12.04
N GLN A 371 -24.21 -6.10 -10.81
CA GLN A 371 -23.32 -5.32 -9.94
C GLN A 371 -21.95 -5.98 -9.74
N ASP A 372 -21.90 -7.32 -9.74
CA ASP A 372 -20.66 -8.06 -9.57
C ASP A 372 -19.74 -7.99 -10.80
N PHE A 373 -20.24 -7.55 -11.94
CA PHE A 373 -19.46 -7.39 -13.18
C PHE A 373 -19.03 -5.94 -13.44
N VAL A 374 -19.46 -4.98 -12.62
CA VAL A 374 -19.09 -3.57 -12.79
C VAL A 374 -17.63 -3.36 -12.37
N PHE A 375 -16.84 -2.82 -13.29
CA PHE A 375 -15.53 -2.25 -13.00
C PHE A 375 -15.70 -0.76 -12.68
N ALA A 376 -14.92 -0.25 -11.73
CA ALA A 376 -14.84 1.17 -11.43
C ALA A 376 -13.36 1.59 -11.43
N LYS A 377 -12.89 2.17 -12.53
CA LYS A 377 -11.49 2.57 -12.69
C LYS A 377 -11.34 4.08 -12.71
N GLU A 378 -10.25 4.53 -12.11
CA GLU A 378 -9.87 5.93 -12.03
C GLU A 378 -9.59 6.52 -13.41
N VAL A 379 -10.13 7.72 -13.67
CA VAL A 379 -9.94 8.46 -14.91
C VAL A 379 -9.24 9.78 -14.63
N ARG A 380 -8.25 10.11 -15.44
CA ARG A 380 -7.48 11.35 -15.38
C ARG A 380 -7.43 11.97 -16.76
N LEU A 381 -8.53 12.61 -17.17
CA LEU A 381 -8.60 13.28 -18.46
C LEU A 381 -7.47 14.33 -18.58
N GLY A 382 -6.97 14.50 -19.79
CA GLY A 382 -5.82 15.38 -20.06
C GLY A 382 -4.44 14.73 -19.88
N THR A 383 -4.33 13.56 -19.23
CA THR A 383 -3.05 12.84 -19.09
C THR A 383 -2.85 11.74 -20.12
N TYR A 384 -3.90 11.36 -20.84
CA TYR A 384 -3.83 10.29 -21.86
C TYR A 384 -3.36 10.81 -23.20
N CYS A 385 -2.59 9.97 -23.92
CA CYS A 385 -2.20 10.26 -25.30
C CYS A 385 -3.44 10.18 -26.22
N THR A 386 -3.74 11.27 -26.92
CA THR A 386 -4.92 11.37 -27.79
C THR A 386 -4.66 10.98 -29.25
N ARG A 387 -3.43 10.56 -29.59
CA ARG A 387 -3.02 10.25 -30.99
C ARG A 387 -3.79 9.06 -31.60
N SER A 388 -4.36 8.18 -30.78
CA SER A 388 -5.26 7.12 -31.27
C SER A 388 -6.33 6.83 -30.21
N SER A 389 -7.57 6.63 -30.62
CA SER A 389 -8.67 6.21 -29.73
C SER A 389 -8.42 4.86 -29.07
N SER A 390 -7.60 4.00 -29.71
CA SER A 390 -7.21 2.68 -29.18
C SER A 390 -6.31 2.74 -27.95
N SER A 391 -5.74 3.89 -27.62
CA SER A 391 -4.88 4.08 -26.44
C SER A 391 -5.62 4.50 -25.17
N LEU A 392 -6.91 4.84 -25.26
CA LEU A 392 -7.68 5.27 -24.10
C LEU A 392 -8.12 4.09 -23.23
N PRO A 393 -8.05 4.21 -21.89
CA PRO A 393 -8.58 3.20 -20.99
C PRO A 393 -10.11 3.08 -21.14
N PRO A 394 -10.71 1.87 -20.93
CA PRO A 394 -12.15 1.66 -21.01
C PRO A 394 -13.00 2.67 -20.25
N ALA A 395 -12.63 2.99 -19.00
CA ALA A 395 -13.32 3.97 -18.19
C ALA A 395 -13.29 5.40 -18.80
N ALA A 396 -12.18 5.77 -19.45
CA ALA A 396 -12.06 7.07 -20.12
C ALA A 396 -12.96 7.16 -21.36
N ILE A 397 -13.17 6.04 -22.05
CA ILE A 397 -14.08 5.97 -23.22
C ILE A 397 -15.52 6.19 -22.77
N VAL A 398 -15.96 5.51 -21.69
CA VAL A 398 -17.30 5.70 -21.15
C VAL A 398 -17.49 7.15 -20.68
N ALA A 399 -16.51 7.73 -19.98
CA ALA A 399 -16.52 9.13 -19.57
C ALA A 399 -16.65 10.07 -20.78
N THR A 400 -15.86 9.84 -21.84
CA THR A 400 -15.90 10.66 -23.05
C THR A 400 -17.22 10.55 -23.78
N LYS A 401 -17.84 9.36 -23.82
CA LYS A 401 -19.21 9.18 -24.39
C LYS A 401 -20.23 9.99 -23.57
N ALA A 402 -20.18 9.91 -22.23
CA ALA A 402 -21.07 10.68 -21.37
C ALA A 402 -20.91 12.19 -21.57
N MET A 403 -19.69 12.71 -21.68
CA MET A 403 -19.41 14.13 -21.93
C MET A 403 -19.89 14.62 -23.30
N ARG A 404 -19.93 13.74 -24.31
CA ARG A 404 -20.51 14.10 -25.63
C ARG A 404 -22.03 14.29 -25.55
N ALA A 405 -22.70 13.55 -24.68
CA ALA A 405 -24.13 13.69 -24.45
C ALA A 405 -24.45 14.89 -23.52
N ASP A 406 -23.67 15.07 -22.45
CA ASP A 406 -23.78 16.21 -21.53
C ASP A 406 -22.37 16.69 -21.11
N PRO A 407 -21.92 17.88 -21.54
CA PRO A 407 -20.60 18.42 -21.13
C PRO A 407 -20.41 18.55 -19.62
N ARG A 408 -21.50 18.65 -18.83
CA ARG A 408 -21.45 18.72 -17.37
C ARG A 408 -21.10 17.38 -16.72
N ALA A 409 -21.14 16.29 -17.47
CA ALA A 409 -20.74 14.96 -17.02
C ALA A 409 -19.21 14.76 -16.99
N GLU A 410 -18.43 15.84 -17.11
CA GLU A 410 -16.97 15.75 -16.99
C GLU A 410 -16.56 15.20 -15.61
N PRO A 411 -15.81 14.08 -15.56
CA PRO A 411 -15.39 13.50 -14.31
C PRO A 411 -14.35 14.38 -13.61
N ARG A 412 -14.42 14.44 -12.29
CA ARG A 412 -13.38 15.08 -11.48
C ARG A 412 -12.06 14.35 -11.64
N TYR A 413 -10.97 15.06 -11.37
CA TYR A 413 -9.65 14.44 -11.40
C TYR A 413 -9.58 13.19 -10.52
N ALA A 414 -9.14 12.07 -11.10
CA ALA A 414 -9.06 10.76 -10.44
C ALA A 414 -10.42 10.18 -9.98
N GLU A 415 -11.53 10.63 -10.55
CA GLU A 415 -12.84 10.02 -10.31
C GLU A 415 -12.92 8.62 -10.91
N ARG A 416 -13.62 7.71 -10.23
CA ARG A 416 -13.82 6.34 -10.70
C ARG A 416 -15.08 6.24 -11.51
N ILE A 417 -14.91 5.88 -12.79
CA ILE A 417 -16.01 5.72 -13.74
C ILE A 417 -16.37 4.23 -13.84
N PRO A 418 -17.64 3.89 -13.58
CA PRO A 418 -18.11 2.51 -13.71
C PRO A 418 -18.26 2.14 -15.20
N TYR A 419 -17.97 0.88 -15.53
CA TYR A 419 -18.24 0.31 -16.83
C TYR A 419 -18.42 -1.20 -16.77
N VAL A 420 -19.08 -1.76 -17.78
CA VAL A 420 -19.22 -3.19 -18.00
C VAL A 420 -18.74 -3.56 -19.41
N VAL A 421 -18.36 -4.82 -19.60
CA VAL A 421 -17.94 -5.34 -20.90
C VAL A 421 -19.07 -6.16 -21.49
N ILE A 422 -19.48 -5.79 -22.70
CA ILE A 422 -20.56 -6.40 -23.48
C ILE A 422 -20.03 -7.27 -24.60
N HIS A 423 -20.88 -8.11 -25.18
CA HIS A 423 -20.58 -8.77 -26.44
C HIS A 423 -20.45 -7.73 -27.57
N GLY A 424 -19.42 -7.87 -28.38
CA GLY A 424 -19.19 -7.08 -29.59
C GLY A 424 -19.13 -7.99 -30.82
N GLU A 425 -18.97 -7.36 -31.98
CA GLU A 425 -18.72 -8.08 -33.22
C GLU A 425 -17.45 -8.93 -33.16
N PRO A 426 -17.35 -10.03 -33.91
CA PRO A 426 -16.14 -10.83 -33.97
C PRO A 426 -14.93 -9.98 -34.36
N GLY A 427 -13.89 -9.98 -33.52
CA GLY A 427 -12.68 -9.18 -33.74
C GLY A 427 -12.73 -7.74 -33.17
N ALA A 428 -13.84 -7.32 -32.57
CA ALA A 428 -13.93 -6.00 -31.94
C ALA A 428 -12.90 -5.82 -30.82
N CYS A 429 -12.34 -4.62 -30.72
CA CYS A 429 -11.43 -4.26 -29.65
C CYS A 429 -12.21 -4.09 -28.31
N LEU A 430 -11.53 -4.29 -27.17
CA LEU A 430 -12.14 -4.12 -25.85
C LEU A 430 -12.80 -2.74 -25.69
N ILE A 431 -12.23 -1.71 -26.29
CA ILE A 431 -12.73 -0.33 -26.22
C ILE A 431 -14.12 -0.16 -26.86
N ASP A 432 -14.45 -0.99 -27.86
CA ASP A 432 -15.75 -0.97 -28.54
C ASP A 432 -16.81 -1.75 -27.78
N MET A 433 -16.38 -2.60 -26.85
CA MET A 433 -17.23 -3.47 -26.05
C MET A 433 -17.51 -2.93 -24.64
N VAL A 434 -17.25 -1.65 -24.36
CA VAL A 434 -17.47 -1.08 -23.02
C VAL A 434 -18.62 -0.06 -23.05
N VAL A 435 -19.50 -0.22 -22.08
CA VAL A 435 -20.68 0.65 -21.90
C VAL A 435 -20.88 1.01 -20.43
N ASP A 436 -21.64 2.08 -20.18
CA ASP A 436 -22.11 2.39 -18.83
C ASP A 436 -23.05 1.28 -18.34
N PRO A 437 -22.96 0.85 -17.07
CA PRO A 437 -23.87 -0.16 -16.52
C PRO A 437 -25.36 0.18 -16.67
N LEU A 438 -25.73 1.46 -16.69
CA LEU A 438 -27.12 1.91 -16.86
C LEU A 438 -27.60 1.68 -18.30
N GLU A 439 -26.73 1.82 -19.31
CA GLU A 439 -27.08 1.51 -20.70
C GLU A 439 -27.42 0.01 -20.86
N LEU A 440 -26.72 -0.87 -20.14
CA LEU A 440 -27.01 -2.30 -20.16
C LEU A 440 -28.33 -2.65 -19.44
N LEU A 441 -28.70 -1.86 -18.42
CA LEU A 441 -29.94 -2.04 -17.65
C LEU A 441 -31.17 -1.42 -18.31
N ALA A 442 -31.02 -0.59 -19.34
CA ALA A 442 -32.14 0.03 -20.04
C ALA A 442 -33.06 -1.04 -20.63
N MET A 443 -34.38 -0.83 -20.57
CA MET A 443 -35.39 -1.82 -21.00
C MET A 443 -35.25 -2.21 -22.48
N ASP A 444 -34.84 -1.27 -23.31
CA ASP A 444 -34.62 -1.46 -24.77
C ASP A 444 -33.15 -1.69 -25.13
N SER A 445 -32.31 -2.04 -24.15
CA SER A 445 -30.89 -2.21 -24.39
C SER A 445 -30.62 -3.38 -25.35
N PRO A 446 -29.92 -3.15 -26.47
CA PRO A 446 -29.48 -4.22 -27.37
C PRO A 446 -28.28 -4.98 -26.81
N PHE A 447 -27.68 -4.50 -25.73
CA PHE A 447 -26.44 -5.01 -25.19
C PHE A 447 -26.63 -6.24 -24.32
N ARG A 448 -25.64 -7.13 -24.34
CA ARG A 448 -25.56 -8.33 -23.52
C ARG A 448 -24.19 -8.40 -22.85
N LEU A 449 -24.17 -8.74 -21.55
CA LEU A 449 -22.93 -8.94 -20.79
C LEU A 449 -22.06 -10.04 -21.43
N ASN A 450 -20.76 -9.77 -21.60
CA ASN A 450 -19.79 -10.72 -22.13
C ASN A 450 -19.26 -11.66 -21.01
N ASP A 451 -20.04 -12.65 -20.64
CA ASP A 451 -19.73 -13.63 -19.61
C ASP A 451 -18.38 -14.35 -19.84
N LEU A 452 -18.09 -14.71 -21.10
CA LEU A 452 -16.84 -15.39 -21.47
C LEU A 452 -15.61 -14.48 -21.27
N TYR A 453 -15.73 -13.17 -21.53
CA TYR A 453 -14.66 -12.21 -21.24
C TYR A 453 -14.33 -12.21 -19.74
N TYR A 454 -15.36 -12.12 -18.90
CA TYR A 454 -15.15 -12.09 -17.44
C TYR A 454 -14.52 -13.38 -16.94
N ILE A 455 -14.95 -14.55 -17.45
CA ILE A 455 -14.36 -15.83 -17.03
C ILE A 455 -12.93 -15.96 -17.54
N ASN A 456 -12.70 -15.83 -18.87
CA ASN A 456 -11.41 -16.16 -19.49
C ASN A 456 -10.34 -15.07 -19.29
N LYS A 457 -10.73 -13.78 -19.24
CA LYS A 457 -9.78 -12.65 -19.17
C LYS A 457 -9.64 -12.06 -17.78
N GLN A 458 -10.55 -12.34 -16.86
CA GLN A 458 -10.54 -11.75 -15.52
C GLN A 458 -10.45 -12.80 -14.41
N ILE A 459 -11.42 -13.74 -14.34
CA ILE A 459 -11.52 -14.71 -13.23
C ILE A 459 -10.41 -15.77 -13.33
N ILE A 460 -10.30 -16.47 -14.46
CA ILE A 460 -9.28 -17.52 -14.63
C ILE A 460 -7.87 -16.99 -14.42
N PRO A 461 -7.43 -15.86 -15.02
CA PRO A 461 -6.09 -15.34 -14.79
C PRO A 461 -5.81 -14.94 -13.33
N ALA A 462 -6.83 -14.44 -12.60
CA ALA A 462 -6.68 -14.13 -11.18
C ALA A 462 -6.49 -15.40 -10.34
N LEU A 463 -7.29 -16.42 -10.57
CA LEU A 463 -7.20 -17.72 -9.89
C LEU A 463 -5.91 -18.47 -10.27
N GLN A 464 -5.51 -18.46 -11.55
CA GLN A 464 -4.31 -19.14 -12.04
C GLN A 464 -3.03 -18.63 -11.39
N ARG A 465 -2.94 -17.32 -11.11
CA ARG A 465 -1.80 -16.73 -10.39
C ARG A 465 -1.63 -17.30 -8.98
N VAL A 466 -2.70 -17.73 -8.35
CA VAL A 466 -2.68 -18.29 -6.99
C VAL A 466 -2.58 -19.81 -7.04
N PHE A 467 -3.58 -20.44 -7.62
CA PHE A 467 -3.72 -21.91 -7.57
C PHE A 467 -2.81 -22.64 -8.56
N GLY A 468 -2.23 -21.93 -9.52
CA GLY A 468 -1.13 -22.47 -10.34
C GLY A 468 0.08 -22.87 -9.51
N LEU A 469 0.31 -22.24 -8.35
CA LEU A 469 1.40 -22.59 -7.42
C LEU A 469 1.20 -23.95 -6.74
N VAL A 470 -0.02 -24.47 -6.73
CA VAL A 470 -0.36 -25.83 -6.24
C VAL A 470 -0.70 -26.80 -7.37
N GLY A 471 -0.33 -26.46 -8.62
CA GLY A 471 -0.48 -27.34 -9.78
C GLY A 471 -1.87 -27.34 -10.42
N ALA A 472 -2.76 -26.40 -10.07
CA ALA A 472 -4.08 -26.31 -10.69
C ALA A 472 -4.00 -25.70 -12.09
N ASP A 473 -4.65 -26.35 -13.08
CA ASP A 473 -4.84 -25.82 -14.43
C ASP A 473 -6.30 -25.37 -14.63
N LEU A 474 -6.55 -24.10 -14.39
CA LEU A 474 -7.89 -23.51 -14.41
C LEU A 474 -8.46 -23.44 -15.83
N ASN A 475 -7.61 -23.28 -16.84
CA ASN A 475 -8.04 -23.27 -18.24
C ASN A 475 -8.58 -24.66 -18.64
N ARG A 476 -7.85 -25.71 -18.28
CA ARG A 476 -8.29 -27.09 -18.52
C ARG A 476 -9.61 -27.39 -17.81
N TRP A 477 -9.74 -27.00 -16.54
CA TRP A 477 -10.97 -27.21 -15.76
C TRP A 477 -12.19 -26.49 -16.37
N PHE A 478 -11.98 -25.33 -17.00
CA PHE A 478 -13.04 -24.60 -17.68
C PHE A 478 -13.42 -25.25 -19.03
N ILE A 479 -12.45 -25.81 -19.78
CA ILE A 479 -12.70 -26.54 -21.03
C ILE A 479 -13.48 -27.82 -20.79
N GLU A 480 -13.18 -28.53 -19.70
CA GLU A 480 -13.85 -29.75 -19.28
C GLU A 480 -15.31 -29.49 -18.79
N LEU A 481 -15.70 -28.23 -18.58
CA LEU A 481 -17.06 -27.92 -18.18
C LEU A 481 -18.03 -28.24 -19.30
N PRO A 482 -19.10 -29.05 -19.04
CA PRO A 482 -20.16 -29.28 -20.01
C PRO A 482 -20.78 -27.94 -20.38
N ARG A 483 -20.59 -27.49 -21.62
CA ARG A 483 -21.23 -26.27 -22.07
C ARG A 483 -22.71 -26.48 -22.12
N PRO A 484 -23.54 -25.73 -21.38
CA PRO A 484 -24.96 -25.81 -21.56
C PRO A 484 -25.24 -25.47 -23.04
N ILE A 485 -25.96 -26.35 -23.73
CA ILE A 485 -26.50 -26.06 -25.07
C ILE A 485 -27.29 -24.75 -24.86
N ARG A 486 -26.81 -23.68 -25.44
CA ARG A 486 -27.51 -22.41 -25.40
C ARG A 486 -28.77 -22.57 -26.25
N GLU A 487 -29.86 -22.95 -25.63
CA GLU A 487 -31.17 -22.63 -26.18
C GLU A 487 -31.19 -21.11 -26.33
N ALA A 488 -31.50 -20.62 -27.52
CA ALA A 488 -31.71 -19.22 -27.77
C ALA A 488 -32.80 -18.75 -26.80
N PHE A 489 -32.38 -18.19 -25.67
CA PHE A 489 -33.30 -17.66 -24.68
C PHE A 489 -34.05 -16.51 -25.34
N ALA A 490 -35.26 -16.80 -25.80
CA ALA A 490 -36.27 -15.80 -26.05
C ALA A 490 -36.30 -14.90 -24.80
N LYS A 491 -36.28 -13.59 -25.06
CA LYS A 491 -36.34 -12.52 -24.08
C LYS A 491 -37.26 -12.90 -22.92
N ARG A 492 -36.74 -13.33 -21.77
CA ARG A 492 -37.53 -13.38 -20.55
C ARG A 492 -37.61 -11.93 -20.08
N PRO A 493 -38.79 -11.37 -19.88
CA PRO A 493 -38.91 -10.08 -19.24
C PRO A 493 -38.30 -10.19 -17.84
N PHE A 494 -37.30 -9.40 -17.56
CA PHE A 494 -36.78 -9.23 -16.22
C PHE A 494 -37.93 -8.71 -15.37
N SER A 495 -38.41 -9.50 -14.41
CA SER A 495 -39.21 -8.97 -13.33
C SER A 495 -38.33 -8.05 -12.51
N ALA A 496 -38.49 -6.77 -12.70
CA ALA A 496 -37.77 -5.75 -11.97
C ALA A 496 -37.99 -5.94 -10.45
N PRO A 497 -36.94 -6.16 -9.65
CA PRO A 497 -37.07 -5.92 -8.23
C PRO A 497 -37.28 -4.40 -8.06
N ASN A 498 -38.31 -4.04 -7.32
CA ASN A 498 -38.81 -2.68 -7.06
C ASN A 498 -37.78 -1.55 -7.29
N ALA A 499 -38.05 -0.65 -8.21
CA ALA A 499 -37.24 0.50 -8.61
C ALA A 499 -36.81 1.44 -7.45
N GLN A 500 -37.42 1.32 -6.29
CA GLN A 500 -37.07 2.08 -5.08
C GLN A 500 -35.80 1.53 -4.35
N ARG A 501 -35.45 0.24 -4.49
CA ARG A 501 -34.25 -0.32 -3.86
C ARG A 501 -32.96 0.00 -4.63
N THR A 502 -33.01 0.15 -5.94
CA THR A 502 -31.84 0.44 -6.78
C THR A 502 -31.25 1.83 -6.55
N ARG A 503 -32.05 2.81 -6.12
CA ARG A 503 -31.57 4.18 -5.84
C ARG A 503 -30.75 4.29 -4.54
N ILE A 504 -31.03 3.42 -3.57
CA ILE A 504 -30.35 3.42 -2.26
C ILE A 504 -28.97 2.72 -2.36
N ASP A 505 -28.89 1.67 -3.15
CA ASP A 505 -27.62 0.92 -3.33
C ASP A 505 -26.58 1.68 -4.16
N TYR A 506 -26.99 2.55 -5.07
CA TYR A 506 -26.10 3.41 -5.85
C TYR A 506 -25.40 4.49 -4.98
N TYR A 507 -26.10 4.97 -3.94
CA TYR A 507 -25.52 5.91 -2.97
C TYR A 507 -24.52 5.24 -2.01
N CYS A 508 -24.65 3.94 -1.78
CA CYS A 508 -23.72 3.16 -0.95
C CYS A 508 -22.39 2.88 -1.64
N LEU A 509 -22.38 2.67 -2.97
CA LEU A 509 -21.14 2.47 -3.73
C LEU A 509 -20.24 3.71 -3.73
N SER A 510 -20.82 4.92 -3.68
CA SER A 510 -20.05 6.17 -3.54
C SER A 510 -19.57 6.44 -2.11
N LYS A 511 -20.23 5.89 -1.08
CA LYS A 511 -19.87 6.09 0.32
C LYS A 511 -18.81 5.12 0.86
N HIS A 512 -18.68 3.93 0.28
CA HIS A 512 -17.64 2.97 0.68
C HIS A 512 -16.27 3.24 0.03
N CYS A 513 -16.19 4.12 -0.96
CA CYS A 513 -14.93 4.53 -1.60
C CYS A 513 -14.12 5.60 -0.85
N THR A 514 -14.58 6.09 0.31
CA THR A 514 -13.92 7.17 1.07
C THR A 514 -13.28 6.76 2.40
N LEU A 515 -13.20 5.47 2.70
CA LEU A 515 -12.55 4.98 3.92
C LEU A 515 -11.44 3.97 3.58
N GLY A 516 -10.25 4.52 3.35
CA GLY A 516 -9.01 3.77 3.25
C GLY A 516 -7.83 4.71 3.24
#